data_acd5982a151d566a013f57806ba14be3
#
_entry.id   acd5982a151d566a013f57806ba14be3
#
_cell.length_a   1.000
_cell.length_b   1.000
_cell.length_c   1.000
_cell.angle_alpha   90.00
_cell.angle_beta   90.00
_cell.angle_gamma   90.00
#
_symmetry.space_group_name_H-M   'P 1'
#
loop_
_entity.id
_entity.type
_entity.pdbx_description
1 polymer ?
#
loop_
_entity_poly.entity_id
_entity_poly.type
_entity_poly.pdbx_seq_one_letter_code
_entity_poly.pdbx_strand_id
1 'polypeptide(L)'
;MNQPVLVVMAAGMGSRYGGMKQIDPVGRNGQVIVDYSLYDARRAGFETVIFVIKHEIEDAFKAAIGDRVSKVMDVKYAFQQLDDIPEGRVKPWGTCHAVLAAKPFINGPFAVINADDYYGPQAFKVMYDYLSTHEDGEVYDYCMVSYLLKNTVSENGKVSRGVCQANPDGTLHSVIERTRIETYEVGIHYTEDEGATWVDLPGETQVSMNLWGF
;
A
#
# COMPACT_ATOMS: atom_id res chain seq x y z
N MET A 1 8.25 -8.06 -22.52
CA MET A 1 8.01 -7.96 -21.07
C MET A 1 6.57 -8.34 -20.75
N ASN A 2 6.34 -9.02 -19.62
CA ASN A 2 4.98 -9.23 -19.14
C ASN A 2 4.44 -7.89 -18.61
N GLN A 3 3.13 -7.65 -18.79
CA GLN A 3 2.52 -6.43 -18.27
C GLN A 3 2.57 -6.40 -16.74
N PRO A 4 2.87 -5.24 -16.12
CA PRO A 4 2.86 -5.09 -14.68
C PRO A 4 1.47 -5.40 -14.08
N VAL A 5 1.45 -6.12 -12.94
CA VAL A 5 0.21 -6.42 -12.21
C VAL A 5 0.15 -5.63 -10.90
N LEU A 6 -1.06 -5.39 -10.41
CA LEU A 6 -1.28 -4.69 -9.14
C LEU A 6 -1.63 -5.69 -8.04
N VAL A 7 -0.87 -5.72 -6.97
CA VAL A 7 -1.17 -6.48 -5.74
C VAL A 7 -1.75 -5.54 -4.69
N VAL A 8 -2.94 -5.86 -4.21
CA VAL A 8 -3.66 -5.06 -3.21
C VAL A 8 -3.74 -5.84 -1.91
N MET A 9 -3.09 -5.34 -0.88
CA MET A 9 -3.11 -5.95 0.46
C MET A 9 -4.40 -5.58 1.20
N ALA A 10 -5.36 -6.51 1.26
CA ALA A 10 -6.67 -6.34 1.88
C ALA A 10 -6.93 -7.34 3.05
N ALA A 11 -5.92 -8.13 3.44
CA ALA A 11 -6.03 -9.09 4.53
C ALA A 11 -5.96 -8.47 5.95
N GLY A 12 -5.59 -7.19 6.06
CA GLY A 12 -5.52 -6.47 7.32
C GLY A 12 -6.91 -6.28 7.92
N MET A 13 -7.15 -6.84 9.11
CA MET A 13 -8.33 -6.48 9.89
C MET A 13 -8.07 -5.12 10.52
N GLY A 14 -8.88 -4.12 10.21
CA GLY A 14 -8.89 -2.85 10.91
C GLY A 14 -9.27 -3.06 12.39
N SER A 15 -8.30 -3.47 13.20
CA SER A 15 -8.49 -3.86 14.61
C SER A 15 -9.09 -2.76 15.50
N ARG A 16 -9.14 -1.53 14.98
CA ARG A 16 -9.70 -0.35 15.69
C ARG A 16 -11.17 -0.09 15.39
N TYR A 17 -11.75 -0.73 14.36
CA TYR A 17 -13.10 -0.41 13.86
C TYR A 17 -14.15 -1.50 14.10
N GLY A 18 -13.77 -2.68 14.61
CA GLY A 18 -14.71 -3.78 14.84
C GLY A 18 -15.39 -4.36 13.60
N GLY A 19 -14.96 -3.95 12.37
CA GLY A 19 -15.50 -4.36 11.08
C GLY A 19 -14.42 -4.38 9.98
N MET A 20 -14.84 -4.74 8.76
CA MET A 20 -13.98 -4.73 7.57
C MET A 20 -13.86 -3.30 7.02
N LYS A 21 -12.90 -2.53 7.55
CA LYS A 21 -12.63 -1.14 7.15
C LYS A 21 -12.45 -0.97 5.62
N GLN A 22 -11.98 -2.02 4.95
CA GLN A 22 -11.72 -2.00 3.51
C GLN A 22 -12.98 -1.91 2.64
N ILE A 23 -14.15 -2.24 3.19
CA ILE A 23 -15.43 -2.20 2.48
C ILE A 23 -16.37 -1.09 2.98
N ASP A 24 -15.91 -0.23 3.90
CA ASP A 24 -16.73 0.90 4.37
C ASP A 24 -16.83 1.96 3.27
N PRO A 25 -18.03 2.36 2.86
CA PRO A 25 -18.22 3.36 1.83
C PRO A 25 -17.72 4.74 2.25
N VAL A 26 -16.91 5.36 1.38
CA VAL A 26 -16.45 6.75 1.54
C VAL A 26 -17.01 7.66 0.45
N GLY A 27 -17.43 7.09 -0.67
CA GLY A 27 -18.00 7.82 -1.79
C GLY A 27 -19.54 7.91 -1.74
N ARG A 28 -20.11 8.91 -2.42
CA ARG A 28 -21.57 9.16 -2.45
C ARG A 28 -22.39 8.02 -3.03
N ASN A 29 -21.81 7.19 -3.88
CA ASN A 29 -22.46 6.04 -4.52
C ASN A 29 -21.96 4.70 -3.98
N GLY A 30 -21.46 4.68 -2.74
CA GLY A 30 -20.98 3.46 -2.10
C GLY A 30 -19.57 3.03 -2.50
N GLN A 31 -18.78 3.92 -3.11
CA GLN A 31 -17.37 3.62 -3.39
C GLN A 31 -16.58 3.51 -2.10
N VAL A 32 -15.70 2.53 -2.04
CA VAL A 32 -14.70 2.36 -0.98
C VAL A 32 -13.35 2.96 -1.43
N ILE A 33 -12.41 3.14 -0.51
CA ILE A 33 -11.11 3.78 -0.82
C ILE A 33 -10.39 3.07 -1.97
N VAL A 34 -10.35 1.74 -1.96
CA VAL A 34 -9.65 0.97 -3.00
C VAL A 34 -10.25 1.15 -4.40
N ASP A 35 -11.54 1.51 -4.53
CA ASP A 35 -12.12 1.77 -5.86
C ASP A 35 -11.44 2.92 -6.58
N TYR A 36 -11.05 3.96 -5.85
CA TYR A 36 -10.31 5.10 -6.42
C TYR A 36 -8.92 4.67 -6.86
N SER A 37 -8.21 3.88 -6.04
CA SER A 37 -6.91 3.32 -6.40
C SER A 37 -6.98 2.42 -7.63
N LEU A 38 -7.99 1.55 -7.73
CA LEU A 38 -8.19 0.68 -8.88
C LEU A 38 -8.55 1.44 -10.15
N TYR A 39 -9.39 2.48 -10.03
CA TYR A 39 -9.70 3.36 -11.14
C TYR A 39 -8.44 4.05 -11.70
N ASP A 40 -7.62 4.61 -10.82
CA ASP A 40 -6.38 5.28 -11.21
C ASP A 40 -5.35 4.30 -11.77
N ALA A 41 -5.19 3.12 -11.17
CA ALA A 41 -4.32 2.05 -11.64
C ALA A 41 -4.73 1.55 -13.03
N ARG A 42 -6.04 1.32 -13.26
CA ARG A 42 -6.55 0.92 -14.58
C ARG A 42 -6.25 1.95 -15.65
N ARG A 43 -6.38 3.24 -15.34
CA ARG A 43 -6.04 4.33 -16.24
C ARG A 43 -4.54 4.45 -16.51
N ALA A 44 -3.71 4.07 -15.55
CA ALA A 44 -2.26 4.02 -15.71
C ALA A 44 -1.78 2.89 -16.62
N GLY A 45 -2.58 1.80 -16.76
CA GLY A 45 -2.25 0.66 -17.63
C GLY A 45 -2.30 -0.70 -16.93
N PHE A 46 -2.52 -0.76 -15.60
CA PHE A 46 -2.67 -2.04 -14.91
C PHE A 46 -3.99 -2.72 -15.35
N GLU A 47 -3.89 -3.90 -15.92
CA GLU A 47 -5.04 -4.69 -16.39
C GLU A 47 -5.44 -5.78 -15.41
N THR A 48 -4.49 -6.31 -14.64
CA THR A 48 -4.70 -7.37 -13.66
C THR A 48 -4.50 -6.84 -12.24
N VAL A 49 -5.43 -7.19 -11.34
CA VAL A 49 -5.34 -6.94 -9.91
C VAL A 49 -5.39 -8.27 -9.13
N ILE A 50 -4.50 -8.41 -8.15
CA ILE A 50 -4.43 -9.55 -7.24
C ILE A 50 -4.80 -9.04 -5.85
N PHE A 51 -5.97 -9.40 -5.35
CA PHE A 51 -6.36 -9.09 -3.97
C PHE A 51 -5.82 -10.13 -3.01
N VAL A 52 -4.99 -9.69 -2.06
CA VAL A 52 -4.57 -10.53 -0.95
C VAL A 52 -5.56 -10.35 0.19
N ILE A 53 -6.37 -11.37 0.44
CA ILE A 53 -7.45 -11.38 1.43
C ILE A 53 -7.30 -12.57 2.39
N LYS A 54 -8.22 -12.70 3.33
CA LYS A 54 -8.42 -13.91 4.12
C LYS A 54 -9.64 -14.66 3.62
N HIS A 55 -9.65 -15.99 3.77
CA HIS A 55 -10.80 -16.80 3.39
C HIS A 55 -12.10 -16.37 4.08
N GLU A 56 -12.02 -15.96 5.35
CA GLU A 56 -13.18 -15.58 6.14
C GLU A 56 -13.95 -14.37 5.60
N ILE A 57 -13.28 -13.54 4.78
CA ILE A 57 -13.90 -12.33 4.21
C ILE A 57 -14.18 -12.46 2.70
N GLU A 58 -13.90 -13.61 2.08
CA GLU A 58 -13.92 -13.77 0.63
C GLU A 58 -15.27 -13.37 0.01
N ASP A 59 -16.37 -13.94 0.49
CA ASP A 59 -17.69 -13.70 -0.08
C ASP A 59 -18.13 -12.24 0.08
N ALA A 60 -17.91 -11.68 1.26
CA ALA A 60 -18.24 -10.28 1.54
C ALA A 60 -17.38 -9.32 0.72
N PHE A 61 -16.09 -9.63 0.53
CA PHE A 61 -15.17 -8.82 -0.27
C PHE A 61 -15.55 -8.89 -1.76
N LYS A 62 -15.86 -10.08 -2.29
CA LYS A 62 -16.32 -10.26 -3.67
C LYS A 62 -17.59 -9.46 -3.92
N ALA A 63 -18.59 -9.57 -3.07
CA ALA A 63 -19.85 -8.82 -3.21
C ALA A 63 -19.66 -7.29 -3.13
N ALA A 64 -18.80 -6.83 -2.24
CA ALA A 64 -18.57 -5.40 -2.02
C ALA A 64 -17.68 -4.75 -3.09
N ILE A 65 -16.66 -5.46 -3.60
CA ILE A 65 -15.60 -4.93 -4.45
C ILE A 65 -15.40 -5.79 -5.70
N GLY A 66 -15.14 -7.09 -5.53
CA GLY A 66 -14.66 -7.98 -6.57
C GLY A 66 -15.57 -8.07 -7.79
N ASP A 67 -16.89 -8.22 -7.58
CA ASP A 67 -17.88 -8.40 -8.65
C ASP A 67 -18.00 -7.17 -9.56
N ARG A 68 -17.73 -5.97 -9.05
CA ARG A 68 -17.74 -4.79 -9.92
C ARG A 68 -16.39 -4.53 -10.56
N VAL A 69 -15.29 -4.84 -9.88
CA VAL A 69 -13.93 -4.69 -10.42
C VAL A 69 -13.68 -5.68 -11.55
N SER A 70 -14.19 -6.91 -11.45
CA SER A 70 -14.07 -7.95 -12.48
C SER A 70 -14.69 -7.59 -13.84
N LYS A 71 -15.54 -6.56 -13.87
CA LYS A 71 -16.11 -6.03 -15.13
C LYS A 71 -15.13 -5.17 -15.93
N VAL A 72 -14.04 -4.70 -15.29
CA VAL A 72 -13.11 -3.73 -15.87
C VAL A 72 -11.64 -4.13 -15.74
N MET A 73 -11.31 -5.11 -14.89
CA MET A 73 -9.97 -5.64 -14.69
C MET A 73 -10.00 -7.18 -14.57
N ASP A 74 -8.90 -7.85 -14.90
CA ASP A 74 -8.71 -9.27 -14.55
C ASP A 74 -8.43 -9.38 -13.04
N VAL A 75 -9.31 -10.07 -12.29
CA VAL A 75 -9.24 -10.15 -10.84
C VAL A 75 -8.76 -11.54 -10.41
N LYS A 76 -7.73 -11.57 -9.58
CA LYS A 76 -7.25 -12.77 -8.89
C LYS A 76 -7.39 -12.59 -7.38
N TYR A 77 -7.55 -13.70 -6.66
CA TYR A 77 -7.59 -13.72 -5.21
C TYR A 77 -6.48 -14.59 -4.67
N ALA A 78 -5.65 -14.02 -3.81
CA ALA A 78 -4.62 -14.71 -3.06
C ALA A 78 -5.01 -14.72 -1.58
N PHE A 79 -4.75 -15.81 -0.89
CA PHE A 79 -5.18 -15.98 0.49
C PHE A 79 -3.99 -15.99 1.43
N GLN A 80 -3.94 -15.00 2.33
CA GLN A 80 -2.96 -15.01 3.40
C GLN A 80 -3.38 -16.00 4.48
N GLN A 81 -2.68 -17.12 4.55
CA GLN A 81 -2.92 -18.21 5.51
C GLN A 81 -1.93 -18.15 6.66
N LEU A 82 -2.29 -18.79 7.79
CA LEU A 82 -1.42 -18.91 8.96
C LEU A 82 -0.70 -20.27 9.03
N ASP A 83 -0.90 -21.12 8.02
CA ASP A 83 -0.40 -22.51 8.02
C ASP A 83 1.13 -22.58 7.89
N ASP A 84 1.74 -21.56 7.28
CA ASP A 84 3.20 -21.47 7.04
C ASP A 84 3.92 -20.57 8.07
N ILE A 85 3.33 -20.36 9.25
CA ILE A 85 3.99 -19.58 10.31
C ILE A 85 4.57 -20.53 11.37
N PRO A 86 5.66 -20.12 12.07
CA PRO A 86 6.24 -20.93 13.13
C PRO A 86 5.26 -21.29 14.24
N GLU A 87 5.47 -22.47 14.84
CA GLU A 87 4.69 -22.95 15.97
C GLU A 87 4.63 -21.91 17.10
N GLY A 88 3.43 -21.71 17.67
CA GLY A 88 3.17 -20.72 18.72
C GLY A 88 2.94 -19.29 18.23
N ARG A 89 3.09 -19.00 16.93
CA ARG A 89 2.74 -17.68 16.36
C ARG A 89 1.29 -17.66 15.94
N VAL A 90 0.56 -16.60 16.36
CA VAL A 90 -0.88 -16.42 16.06
C VAL A 90 -1.16 -15.25 15.10
N LYS A 91 -0.10 -14.59 14.61
CA LYS A 91 -0.22 -13.42 13.71
C LYS A 91 0.64 -13.61 12.47
N PRO A 92 0.22 -13.12 11.29
CA PRO A 92 1.03 -13.11 10.08
C PRO A 92 2.38 -12.41 10.29
N TRP A 93 3.35 -12.71 9.42
CA TRP A 93 4.70 -12.12 9.47
C TRP A 93 4.79 -10.70 8.86
N GLY A 94 3.68 -9.99 8.74
CA GLY A 94 3.62 -8.65 8.20
C GLY A 94 3.34 -8.61 6.69
N THR A 95 3.69 -7.49 6.05
CA THR A 95 3.33 -7.20 4.66
C THR A 95 4.01 -8.13 3.65
N CYS A 96 5.28 -8.49 3.88
CA CYS A 96 5.99 -9.42 3.00
C CYS A 96 5.28 -10.78 2.93
N HIS A 97 4.80 -11.30 4.05
CA HIS A 97 4.04 -12.55 4.09
C HIS A 97 2.73 -12.45 3.31
N ALA A 98 2.06 -11.29 3.34
CA ALA A 98 0.87 -11.05 2.51
C ALA A 98 1.22 -11.05 1.02
N VAL A 99 2.31 -10.37 0.62
CA VAL A 99 2.75 -10.32 -0.79
C VAL A 99 3.15 -11.70 -1.30
N LEU A 100 3.80 -12.53 -0.48
CA LEU A 100 4.17 -13.91 -0.86
C LEU A 100 2.95 -14.79 -1.19
N ALA A 101 1.78 -14.53 -0.62
CA ALA A 101 0.55 -15.23 -0.99
C ALA A 101 0.15 -14.97 -2.46
N ALA A 102 0.52 -13.83 -3.03
CA ALA A 102 0.25 -13.50 -4.42
C ALA A 102 1.21 -14.16 -5.43
N LYS A 103 2.35 -14.75 -4.96
CA LYS A 103 3.39 -15.33 -5.81
C LYS A 103 2.88 -16.25 -6.93
N PRO A 104 1.88 -17.14 -6.73
CA PRO A 104 1.39 -18.03 -7.79
C PRO A 104 0.77 -17.29 -8.99
N PHE A 105 0.40 -16.03 -8.84
CA PHE A 105 -0.26 -15.21 -9.86
C PHE A 105 0.67 -14.17 -10.49
N ILE A 106 1.92 -14.04 -10.00
CA ILE A 106 2.90 -13.05 -10.45
C ILE A 106 3.90 -13.72 -11.40
N ASN A 107 3.95 -13.23 -12.63
CA ASN A 107 4.85 -13.74 -13.68
C ASN A 107 5.73 -12.64 -14.30
N GLY A 108 5.89 -11.51 -13.63
CA GLY A 108 6.63 -10.35 -14.14
C GLY A 108 6.57 -9.21 -13.15
N PRO A 109 6.82 -7.96 -13.58
CA PRO A 109 6.82 -6.82 -12.69
C PRO A 109 5.47 -6.64 -11.98
N PHE A 110 5.52 -6.17 -10.74
CA PHE A 110 4.28 -5.92 -9.99
C PHE A 110 4.42 -4.74 -9.02
N ALA A 111 3.30 -4.04 -8.80
CA ALA A 111 3.19 -3.02 -7.77
C ALA A 111 2.41 -3.57 -6.58
N VAL A 112 2.71 -3.06 -5.37
CA VAL A 112 2.02 -3.41 -4.12
C VAL A 112 1.45 -2.16 -3.48
N ILE A 113 0.18 -2.23 -3.06
CA ILE A 113 -0.52 -1.16 -2.32
C ILE A 113 -1.33 -1.70 -1.13
N ASN A 114 -1.66 -0.84 -0.21
CA ASN A 114 -2.67 -1.10 0.83
C ASN A 114 -4.08 -0.81 0.28
N ALA A 115 -5.07 -1.57 0.70
CA ALA A 115 -6.47 -1.39 0.27
C ALA A 115 -7.15 -0.18 0.92
N ASP A 116 -6.59 0.35 2.02
CA ASP A 116 -7.18 1.42 2.82
C ASP A 116 -6.45 2.77 2.70
N ASP A 117 -5.49 2.89 1.78
CA ASP A 117 -4.78 4.12 1.46
C ASP A 117 -5.19 4.67 0.08
N TYR A 118 -5.16 6.00 -0.05
CA TYR A 118 -5.35 6.70 -1.32
C TYR A 118 -4.02 7.22 -1.85
N TYR A 119 -3.66 6.83 -3.07
CA TYR A 119 -2.35 7.09 -3.66
C TYR A 119 -2.35 8.21 -4.70
N GLY A 120 -3.50 8.45 -5.36
CA GLY A 120 -3.66 9.42 -6.43
C GLY A 120 -3.19 8.94 -7.82
N PRO A 121 -3.72 9.53 -8.90
CA PRO A 121 -3.53 9.04 -10.27
C PRO A 121 -2.08 9.11 -10.76
N GLN A 122 -1.35 10.15 -10.32
CA GLN A 122 0.04 10.36 -10.73
C GLN A 122 0.96 9.24 -10.25
N ALA A 123 0.73 8.75 -9.03
CA ALA A 123 1.54 7.69 -8.42
C ALA A 123 1.45 6.38 -9.22
N PHE A 124 0.24 5.99 -9.63
CA PHE A 124 0.04 4.82 -10.46
C PHE A 124 0.66 4.96 -11.85
N LYS A 125 0.57 6.17 -12.44
CA LYS A 125 1.19 6.43 -13.75
C LYS A 125 2.71 6.27 -13.70
N VAL A 126 3.36 6.91 -12.72
CA VAL A 126 4.82 6.82 -12.53
C VAL A 126 5.25 5.38 -12.24
N MET A 127 4.53 4.67 -11.38
CA MET A 127 4.80 3.28 -11.03
C MET A 127 4.67 2.36 -12.25
N TYR A 128 3.58 2.48 -13.01
CA TYR A 128 3.36 1.67 -14.21
C TYR A 128 4.41 1.91 -15.29
N ASP A 129 4.73 3.18 -15.56
CA ASP A 129 5.75 3.55 -16.56
C ASP A 129 7.11 2.96 -16.17
N TYR A 130 7.50 3.05 -14.89
CA TYR A 130 8.74 2.48 -14.40
C TYR A 130 8.77 0.96 -14.62
N LEU A 131 7.80 0.25 -14.08
CA LEU A 131 7.70 -1.22 -14.15
C LEU A 131 7.58 -1.76 -15.59
N SER A 132 7.10 -0.93 -16.52
CA SER A 132 6.98 -1.32 -17.93
C SER A 132 8.26 -1.13 -18.75
N THR A 133 9.24 -0.39 -18.23
CA THR A 133 10.43 0.04 -18.99
C THR A 133 11.74 -0.39 -18.35
N HIS A 134 11.72 -0.81 -17.07
CA HIS A 134 12.90 -1.26 -16.35
C HIS A 134 12.90 -2.78 -16.20
N GLU A 135 14.09 -3.36 -16.21
CA GLU A 135 14.33 -4.78 -16.04
C GLU A 135 15.46 -4.99 -15.03
N ASP A 136 15.40 -6.08 -14.29
CA ASP A 136 16.47 -6.51 -13.41
C ASP A 136 17.78 -6.70 -14.19
N GLY A 137 18.87 -6.19 -13.64
CA GLY A 137 20.22 -6.40 -14.14
C GLY A 137 20.99 -7.42 -13.28
N GLU A 138 22.25 -7.09 -12.95
CA GLU A 138 23.05 -7.88 -11.97
C GLU A 138 22.48 -7.79 -10.55
N VAL A 139 21.68 -6.75 -10.28
CA VAL A 139 20.91 -6.55 -9.04
C VAL A 139 19.46 -6.33 -9.39
N TYR A 140 18.57 -6.61 -8.44
CA TYR A 140 17.13 -6.33 -8.60
C TYR A 140 16.88 -4.84 -8.63
N ASP A 141 16.01 -4.40 -9.55
CA ASP A 141 15.65 -3.00 -9.75
C ASP A 141 14.27 -2.71 -9.17
N TYR A 142 14.22 -2.48 -7.85
CA TYR A 142 13.01 -2.16 -7.12
C TYR A 142 12.77 -0.65 -7.06
N CYS A 143 11.51 -0.26 -7.02
CA CYS A 143 11.15 1.15 -6.94
C CYS A 143 10.07 1.42 -5.88
N MET A 144 9.96 2.67 -5.50
CA MET A 144 8.93 3.16 -4.58
C MET A 144 8.49 4.55 -4.99
N VAL A 145 7.20 4.83 -4.91
CA VAL A 145 6.71 6.21 -5.00
C VAL A 145 6.72 6.84 -3.62
N SER A 146 7.51 7.91 -3.46
CA SER A 146 7.50 8.71 -2.24
C SER A 146 6.50 9.87 -2.34
N TYR A 147 6.05 10.33 -1.17
CA TYR A 147 5.10 11.43 -1.02
C TYR A 147 5.70 12.52 -0.14
N LEU A 148 5.27 13.76 -0.33
CA LEU A 148 5.60 14.82 0.60
C LEU A 148 4.80 14.62 1.90
N LEU A 149 5.47 14.64 3.03
CA LEU A 149 4.87 14.39 4.35
C LEU A 149 3.63 15.26 4.59
N LYS A 150 3.69 16.56 4.27
CA LYS A 150 2.57 17.50 4.43
C LYS A 150 1.27 17.07 3.75
N ASN A 151 1.35 16.23 2.71
CA ASN A 151 0.19 15.70 1.98
C ASN A 151 -0.32 14.37 2.55
N THR A 152 0.30 13.84 3.59
CA THR A 152 0.01 12.52 4.15
C THR A 152 -0.32 12.51 5.63
N VAL A 153 -0.31 13.67 6.27
CA VAL A 153 -0.68 13.86 7.68
C VAL A 153 -2.17 14.12 7.82
N SER A 154 -2.68 14.00 9.03
CA SER A 154 -4.09 14.23 9.38
C SER A 154 -4.20 15.20 10.52
N GLU A 155 -5.18 16.11 10.46
CA GLU A 155 -5.56 16.97 11.58
C GLU A 155 -6.30 16.18 12.69
N ASN A 156 -6.75 14.96 12.39
CA ASN A 156 -7.58 14.13 13.27
C ASN A 156 -6.78 13.06 14.02
N GLY A 157 -5.48 13.27 14.22
CA GLY A 157 -4.67 12.36 15.01
C GLY A 157 -3.32 11.99 14.36
N LYS A 158 -2.62 11.08 15.03
CA LYS A 158 -1.30 10.63 14.62
C LYS A 158 -1.34 9.73 13.38
N VAL A 159 -0.27 9.85 12.58
CA VAL A 159 0.01 8.92 11.47
C VAL A 159 1.36 8.21 11.69
N SER A 160 1.54 7.09 10.98
CA SER A 160 2.82 6.37 10.90
C SER A 160 3.30 6.43 9.45
N ARG A 161 4.60 6.77 9.24
CA ARG A 161 5.21 6.86 7.90
C ARG A 161 6.65 6.39 7.91
N GLY A 162 7.05 5.71 6.86
CA GLY A 162 8.45 5.46 6.57
C GLY A 162 9.10 6.74 6.04
N VAL A 163 9.92 7.40 6.87
CA VAL A 163 10.68 8.59 6.46
C VAL A 163 11.83 8.16 5.57
N CYS A 164 11.84 8.68 4.34
CA CYS A 164 12.78 8.30 3.30
C CYS A 164 13.93 9.29 3.19
N GLN A 165 15.12 8.76 2.95
CA GLN A 165 16.28 9.54 2.49
C GLN A 165 16.70 9.02 1.12
N ALA A 166 16.76 9.91 0.14
CA ALA A 166 17.19 9.60 -1.21
C ALA A 166 18.59 10.15 -1.47
N ASN A 167 19.37 9.44 -2.28
CA ASN A 167 20.62 9.93 -2.85
C ASN A 167 20.34 10.96 -3.95
N PRO A 168 21.33 11.77 -4.37
CA PRO A 168 21.16 12.75 -5.45
C PRO A 168 20.76 12.15 -6.80
N ASP A 169 21.03 10.86 -7.03
CA ASP A 169 20.65 10.11 -8.23
C ASP A 169 19.22 9.54 -8.17
N GLY A 170 18.50 9.78 -7.06
CA GLY A 170 17.15 9.28 -6.84
C GLY A 170 17.07 7.89 -6.23
N THR A 171 18.19 7.20 -6.01
CA THR A 171 18.17 5.90 -5.32
C THR A 171 17.85 6.07 -3.84
N LEU A 172 17.15 5.09 -3.27
CA LEU A 172 16.78 5.11 -1.86
C LEU A 172 17.99 4.78 -0.98
N HIS A 173 18.38 5.72 -0.10
CA HIS A 173 19.45 5.51 0.88
C HIS A 173 18.93 4.80 2.14
N SER A 174 17.80 5.25 2.68
CA SER A 174 17.20 4.67 3.88
C SER A 174 15.72 4.95 4.00
N VAL A 175 15.01 4.06 4.72
CA VAL A 175 13.63 4.25 5.18
C VAL A 175 13.59 3.97 6.67
N ILE A 176 13.11 4.94 7.46
CA ILE A 176 12.98 4.79 8.91
C ILE A 176 11.52 4.99 9.28
N GLU A 177 10.88 3.96 9.81
CA GLU A 177 9.49 4.03 10.27
C GLU A 177 9.38 4.95 11.49
N ARG A 178 8.56 5.99 11.38
CA ARG A 178 8.15 6.86 12.48
C ARG A 178 6.70 6.56 12.82
N THR A 179 6.48 5.90 13.94
CA THR A 179 5.16 5.35 14.31
C THR A 179 4.20 6.39 14.89
N ARG A 180 4.73 7.57 15.25
CA ARG A 180 3.94 8.65 15.79
C ARG A 180 4.39 9.99 15.25
N ILE A 181 3.68 10.45 14.21
CA ILE A 181 3.82 11.77 13.59
C ILE A 181 2.51 12.52 13.82
N GLU A 182 2.58 13.74 14.31
CA GLU A 182 1.44 14.60 14.61
C GLU A 182 1.62 16.00 14.00
N THR A 183 0.50 16.64 13.65
CA THR A 183 0.47 18.03 13.16
C THR A 183 0.03 18.95 14.28
N TYR A 184 0.76 20.04 14.47
CA TYR A 184 0.47 21.12 15.41
C TYR A 184 0.41 22.45 14.66
N GLU A 185 -0.02 23.52 15.32
CA GLU A 185 -0.04 24.88 14.72
C GLU A 185 1.33 25.34 14.21
N VAL A 186 2.40 24.87 14.84
CA VAL A 186 3.79 25.24 14.51
C VAL A 186 4.50 24.25 13.58
N GLY A 187 3.80 23.23 13.04
CA GLY A 187 4.40 22.30 12.09
C GLY A 187 4.10 20.83 12.36
N ILE A 188 4.89 19.96 11.72
CA ILE A 188 4.77 18.51 11.84
C ILE A 188 5.95 18.01 12.68
N HIS A 189 5.67 17.14 13.64
CA HIS A 189 6.66 16.61 14.56
C HIS A 189 6.48 15.11 14.75
N TYR A 190 7.54 14.42 15.11
CA TYR A 190 7.47 13.02 15.52
C TYR A 190 8.08 12.78 16.88
N THR A 191 7.70 11.70 17.51
CA THR A 191 8.24 11.22 18.78
C THR A 191 8.53 9.73 18.72
N GLU A 192 9.57 9.30 19.44
CA GLU A 192 9.95 7.88 19.62
C GLU A 192 9.81 7.42 21.07
N ASP A 193 9.52 8.33 21.99
CA ASP A 193 9.45 8.14 23.45
C ASP A 193 8.07 8.51 24.02
N GLU A 194 7.01 8.16 23.29
CA GLU A 194 5.61 8.35 23.66
C GLU A 194 5.21 9.81 23.91
N GLY A 195 6.00 10.77 23.41
CA GLY A 195 5.71 12.19 23.51
C GLY A 195 6.54 12.93 24.55
N ALA A 196 7.53 12.28 25.17
CA ALA A 196 8.45 12.96 26.09
C ALA A 196 9.34 13.96 25.36
N THR A 197 9.78 13.61 24.13
CA THR A 197 10.50 14.54 23.24
C THR A 197 9.84 14.56 21.86
N TRP A 198 9.87 15.76 21.23
CA TRP A 198 9.34 15.96 19.88
C TRP A 198 10.42 16.52 18.99
N VAL A 199 10.53 15.99 17.79
CA VAL A 199 11.50 16.39 16.77
C VAL A 199 10.76 16.93 15.57
N ASP A 200 11.20 18.09 15.07
CA ASP A 200 10.64 18.70 13.86
C ASP A 200 10.85 17.81 12.65
N LEU A 201 9.82 17.72 11.82
CA LEU A 201 9.86 16.99 10.57
C LEU A 201 9.33 17.91 9.45
N PRO A 202 10.19 18.45 8.58
CA PRO A 202 9.77 19.37 7.54
C PRO A 202 8.68 18.76 6.66
N GLY A 203 7.66 19.55 6.30
CA GLY A 203 6.56 19.11 5.46
C GLY A 203 6.98 18.60 4.07
N GLU A 204 8.14 19.04 3.57
CA GLU A 204 8.75 18.59 2.31
C GLU A 204 9.51 17.26 2.43
N THR A 205 9.58 16.68 3.62
CA THR A 205 10.22 15.37 3.85
C THR A 205 9.52 14.31 3.01
N GLN A 206 10.31 13.49 2.33
CA GLN A 206 9.78 12.37 1.56
C GLN A 206 9.43 11.20 2.48
N VAL A 207 8.26 10.62 2.25
CA VAL A 207 7.76 9.49 3.04
C VAL A 207 7.19 8.39 2.16
N SER A 208 7.29 7.17 2.63
CA SER A 208 6.61 6.01 2.05
C SER A 208 5.16 5.93 2.54
N MET A 209 4.26 5.62 1.61
CA MET A 209 2.89 5.18 1.88
C MET A 209 2.65 3.73 1.42
N ASN A 210 3.72 2.94 1.32
CA ASN A 210 3.69 1.54 0.89
C ASN A 210 3.21 1.31 -0.56
N LEU A 211 3.55 2.21 -1.48
CA LEU A 211 3.46 1.96 -2.91
C LEU A 211 4.83 1.55 -3.43
N TRP A 212 5.05 0.25 -3.57
CA TRP A 212 6.31 -0.36 -3.99
C TRP A 212 6.16 -1.09 -5.32
N GLY A 213 7.23 -1.12 -6.12
CA GLY A 213 7.36 -1.87 -7.36
C GLY A 213 8.54 -2.83 -7.34
N PHE A 214 8.32 -4.01 -7.90
CA PHE A 214 9.26 -5.14 -7.92
C PHE A 214 9.30 -5.78 -9.30
#